data_4a587bf8ce76a79ed174440564295961
#
_entry.id   4a587bf8ce76a79ed174440564295961
#
_cell.length_a   1.000
_cell.length_b   1.000
_cell.length_c   1.000
_cell.angle_alpha   90.00
_cell.angle_beta   90.00
_cell.angle_gamma   90.00
#
_symmetry.space_group_name_H-M   'P 1'
#
loop_
_entity.id
_entity.type
_entity.pdbx_description
1 polymer ?
#
loop_
_entity_poly.entity_id
_entity_poly.type
_entity_poly.pdbx_seq_one_letter_code
_entity_poly.pdbx_strand_id
1 'polypeptide(L)' 'MNKPLILVVEDDAPVRSLITTTLRAHDYRFLSAANGESAILEASSHNPDIMLLDLGLPDLDGVEGIHRVRTWSNLPIIVI' A
#
# COMPACT_ATOMS: atom_id res chain seq x y z
N MET A 1 13.80 1.33 18.36
CA MET A 1 12.46 1.80 17.99
C MET A 1 12.13 1.35 16.57
N ASN A 2 10.97 0.80 16.37
CA ASN A 2 10.58 0.27 15.06
C ASN A 2 10.14 1.39 14.11
N LYS A 3 10.62 1.32 12.88
CA LYS A 3 10.10 2.18 11.82
C LYS A 3 8.70 1.74 11.44
N PRO A 4 7.83 2.64 10.98
CA PRO A 4 6.52 2.24 10.50
C PRO A 4 6.64 1.32 9.28
N LEU A 5 5.67 0.41 9.16
CA LEU A 5 5.55 -0.46 8.00
C LEU A 5 4.61 0.18 7.00
N ILE A 6 5.10 0.38 5.79
CA ILE A 6 4.38 1.09 4.73
C ILE A 6 3.98 0.08 3.64
N LEU A 7 2.70 0.03 3.30
CA LEU A 7 2.24 -0.77 2.16
C LEU A 7 2.11 0.14 0.95
N VAL A 8 2.86 -0.19 -0.10
CA VAL A 8 2.84 0.55 -1.38
C VAL A 8 1.99 -0.22 -2.37
N VAL A 9 0.92 0.41 -2.85
CA VAL A 9 0.01 -0.21 -3.82
C VAL A 9 0.08 0.56 -5.12
N GLU A 10 0.75 0.00 -6.11
CA GLU A 10 1.00 0.62 -7.41
C GLU A 10 1.17 -0.45 -8.46
N ASP A 11 0.40 -0.38 -9.55
CA ASP A 11 0.44 -1.37 -10.63
C ASP A 11 1.61 -1.14 -11.61
N ASP A 12 2.06 0.10 -11.75
CA ASP A 12 3.17 0.41 -12.65
C ASP A 12 4.50 0.03 -12.01
N ALA A 13 5.17 -0.98 -12.55
CA ALA A 13 6.39 -1.53 -11.96
C ALA A 13 7.51 -0.49 -11.81
N PRO A 14 7.82 0.37 -12.80
CA PRO A 14 8.83 1.40 -12.61
C PRO A 14 8.49 2.40 -11.50
N VAL A 15 7.23 2.83 -11.40
CA VAL A 15 6.80 3.75 -10.35
C VAL A 15 6.87 3.07 -8.98
N ARG A 16 6.39 1.84 -8.89
CA ARG A 16 6.46 1.05 -7.64
C ARG A 16 7.92 0.89 -7.19
N SER A 17 8.80 0.58 -8.12
CA SER A 17 10.23 0.43 -7.83
C SER A 17 10.86 1.74 -7.34
N LEU A 18 10.49 2.86 -7.94
CA LEU A 18 10.97 4.17 -7.50
C LEU A 18 10.56 4.46 -6.06
N ILE A 19 9.30 4.21 -5.73
CA ILE A 19 8.77 4.45 -4.39
C ILE A 19 9.48 3.55 -3.37
N THR A 20 9.56 2.25 -3.65
CA THR A 20 10.17 1.30 -2.71
C THR A 20 11.68 1.53 -2.55
N THR A 21 12.37 1.90 -3.61
CA THR A 21 13.79 2.26 -3.53
C THR A 21 14.01 3.48 -2.64
N THR A 22 13.14 4.47 -2.78
CA THR A 22 13.20 5.68 -1.94
C THR A 22 12.96 5.33 -0.46
N LEU A 23 11.96 4.51 -0.18
CA LEU A 23 11.68 4.08 1.19
C LEU A 23 12.86 3.31 1.78
N ARG A 24 13.45 2.42 1.00
CA ARG A 24 14.62 1.65 1.45
C ARG A 24 15.80 2.55 1.76
N ALA A 25 16.02 3.58 0.94
CA ALA A 25 17.12 4.53 1.15
C ALA A 25 16.96 5.31 2.45
N HIS A 26 15.73 5.46 2.96
CA HIS A 26 15.45 6.14 4.22
C HIS A 26 15.20 5.16 5.38
N ASP A 27 15.57 3.90 5.21
CA ASP A 27 15.45 2.85 6.22
C ASP A 27 14.03 2.56 6.65
N TYR A 28 13.03 2.86 5.82
CA TYR A 28 11.64 2.46 6.12
C TYR A 28 11.42 0.99 5.75
N ARG A 29 10.60 0.33 6.56
CA ARG A 29 10.12 -1.01 6.22
C ARG A 29 8.92 -0.86 5.29
N PHE A 30 8.82 -1.74 4.30
CA PHE A 30 7.71 -1.66 3.36
C PHE A 30 7.32 -3.04 2.83
N LEU A 31 6.07 -3.09 2.37
CA LEU A 31 5.52 -4.16 1.55
C LEU A 31 5.06 -3.52 0.25
N SER A 32 4.96 -4.29 -0.81
CA SER A 32 4.44 -3.77 -2.06
C SER A 32 3.37 -4.71 -2.63
N ALA A 33 2.41 -4.11 -3.34
CA ALA A 33 1.36 -4.83 -4.02
C ALA A 33 1.13 -4.20 -5.39
N ALA A 34 0.89 -5.02 -6.40
CA ALA A 34 0.72 -4.55 -7.77
C ALA A 34 -0.75 -4.38 -8.15
N ASN A 35 -1.67 -4.79 -7.30
CA ASN A 35 -3.11 -4.71 -7.57
C ASN A 35 -3.90 -4.70 -6.26
N GLY A 36 -5.21 -4.48 -6.38
CA GLY A 36 -6.08 -4.36 -5.21
C GLY A 36 -6.22 -5.62 -4.39
N GLU A 37 -6.30 -6.77 -5.04
CA GLU A 37 -6.41 -8.06 -4.34
C GLU A 37 -5.18 -8.33 -3.47
N SER A 38 -3.99 -8.15 -4.03
CA SER A 38 -2.75 -8.30 -3.28
C SER A 38 -2.65 -7.29 -2.15
N ALA A 39 -3.10 -6.05 -2.38
CA ALA A 39 -3.06 -5.00 -1.37
C ALA A 39 -3.91 -5.37 -0.15
N ILE A 40 -5.12 -5.89 -0.38
CA ILE A 40 -6.01 -6.29 0.70
C ILE A 40 -5.41 -7.46 1.48
N LEU A 41 -4.86 -8.43 0.78
CA LEU A 41 -4.21 -9.58 1.40
C LEU A 41 -3.02 -9.15 2.26
N GLU A 42 -2.15 -8.29 1.73
CA GLU A 42 -0.98 -7.80 2.47
C GLU A 42 -1.41 -6.97 3.68
N ALA A 43 -2.40 -6.11 3.52
CA ALA A 43 -2.89 -5.28 4.61
C ALA A 43 -3.48 -6.12 5.74
N SER A 44 -4.25 -7.15 5.42
CA SER A 44 -4.87 -8.00 6.44
C SER A 44 -3.86 -8.93 7.10
N SER A 45 -2.81 -9.35 6.38
CA SER A 45 -1.82 -10.30 6.89
C SER A 45 -0.74 -9.65 7.74
N HIS A 46 -0.36 -8.42 7.43
CA HIS A 46 0.82 -7.77 8.03
C HIS A 46 0.51 -6.52 8.84
N ASN A 47 -0.72 -6.03 8.84
CA ASN A 47 -1.14 -4.85 9.59
C ASN A 47 -0.19 -3.65 9.40
N PRO A 48 -0.02 -3.15 8.16
CA PRO A 48 0.85 -2.00 7.94
C PRO A 48 0.34 -0.77 8.70
N ASP A 49 1.24 0.15 8.96
CA ASP A 49 0.92 1.38 9.69
C ASP A 49 0.35 2.46 8.77
N ILE A 50 0.65 2.37 7.48
CA ILE A 50 0.19 3.34 6.49
C ILE A 50 0.15 2.68 5.11
N MET A 51 -0.78 3.13 4.26
CA MET A 51 -0.89 2.66 2.89
C MET A 51 -0.72 3.83 1.92
N LEU A 52 0.13 3.64 0.89
CA LEU A 52 0.22 4.55 -0.25
C LEU A 52 -0.54 3.88 -1.39
N LEU A 53 -1.61 4.51 -1.86
CA LEU A 53 -2.55 3.88 -2.78
C LEU A 53 -2.66 4.64 -4.09
N ASP A 54 -2.43 3.93 -5.21
CA ASP A 54 -2.77 4.41 -6.54
C ASP A 54 -4.25 4.09 -6.82
N LEU A 55 -5.02 5.10 -7.19
CA LEU A 55 -6.45 4.92 -7.49
C LEU A 55 -6.70 4.22 -8.83
N GLY A 56 -5.71 4.15 -9.70
CA GLY A 56 -5.86 3.57 -11.03
C GLY A 56 -5.56 2.08 -11.12
N LEU A 57 -5.85 1.30 -10.09
CA LEU A 57 -5.56 -0.14 -10.07
C LEU A 57 -6.42 -0.89 -11.10
N PRO A 58 -5.85 -1.92 -11.75
CA PRO A 58 -6.54 -2.60 -12.85
C PRO A 58 -7.69 -3.51 -12.39
N ASP A 59 -7.62 -4.07 -11.17
CA ASP A 59 -8.60 -5.07 -10.70
C ASP A 59 -9.55 -4.54 -9.63
N LEU A 60 -9.31 -3.34 -9.12
CA LEU A 60 -10.09 -2.79 -8.03
C LEU A 60 -10.06 -1.28 -8.08
N ASP A 61 -11.23 -0.65 -8.09
CA ASP A 61 -11.33 0.80 -7.95
C ASP A 61 -10.72 1.19 -6.60
N GLY A 62 -9.85 2.21 -6.62
CA GLY A 62 -9.17 2.65 -5.40
C GLY A 62 -10.14 3.09 -4.30
N VAL A 63 -11.25 3.72 -4.68
CA VAL A 63 -12.29 4.12 -3.71
C VAL A 63 -12.93 2.89 -3.08
N GLU A 64 -13.25 1.88 -3.88
CA GLU A 64 -13.77 0.61 -3.36
C GLU A 64 -12.77 -0.08 -2.47
N GLY A 65 -11.49 -0.06 -2.82
CA GLY A 65 -10.42 -0.62 -1.99
C GLY A 65 -10.37 0.04 -0.63
N ILE A 66 -10.49 1.36 -0.58
CA ILE A 66 -10.55 2.10 0.68
C ILE A 66 -11.75 1.65 1.51
N HIS A 67 -12.92 1.53 0.91
CA HIS A 67 -14.12 1.06 1.60
C HIS A 67 -13.92 -0.33 2.18
N ARG A 68 -13.36 -1.26 1.43
CA ARG A 68 -13.11 -2.63 1.89
C ARG A 68 -12.16 -2.66 3.08
N VAL A 69 -11.09 -1.88 3.02
CA VAL A 69 -10.13 -1.80 4.13
C VAL A 69 -10.79 -1.18 5.37
N ARG A 70 -11.62 -0.14 5.20
CA ARG A 70 -12.26 0.54 6.30
C ARG A 70 -13.27 -0.31 7.06
N THR A 71 -13.70 -1.45 6.51
CA THR A 71 -14.57 -2.36 7.25
C THR A 71 -13.87 -3.00 8.45
N TRP A 72 -12.52 -3.03 8.45
CA TRP A 72 -11.77 -3.67 9.53
C TRP A 72 -10.53 -2.90 9.98
N SER A 73 -10.21 -1.77 9.38
CA SER A 73 -9.01 -1.02 9.74
C SER A 73 -9.20 0.48 9.56
N ASN A 74 -8.58 1.23 10.45
CA ASN A 74 -8.51 2.69 10.39
C ASN A 74 -7.11 3.18 9.97
N LEU A 75 -6.30 2.33 9.35
CA LEU A 75 -4.95 2.74 8.98
C LEU A 75 -4.98 3.96 8.04
N PRO A 76 -4.02 4.88 8.19
CA PRO A 76 -3.92 6.02 7.28
C PRO A 76 -3.67 5.57 5.84
N ILE A 77 -4.41 6.17 4.90
CA ILE A 77 -4.26 5.89 3.47
C ILE A 77 -3.94 7.21 2.78
N ILE A 78 -2.81 7.23 2.09
CA ILE A 78 -2.39 8.39 1.29
C ILE A 78 -2.57 8.02 -0.18
N VAL A 79 -3.38 8.78 -0.87
CA VAL A 79 -3.63 8.57 -2.31
C VAL A 79 -2.55 9.28 -3.11
N ILE A 80 -2.01 8.56 -4.07
CA ILE A 80 -0.94 9.07 -4.93
C ILE A 80 -1.31 9.02 -6.41
#